data_106f907484b4792a9df82623cfb7a42d
#
_entry.id   106f907484b4792a9df82623cfb7a42d
#
_cell.length_a   1.000
_cell.length_b   1.000
_cell.length_c   1.000
_cell.angle_alpha   90.00
_cell.angle_beta   90.00
_cell.angle_gamma   90.00
#
_symmetry.space_group_name_H-M   'P 1'
#
loop_
_entity.id
_entity.type
_entity.pdbx_description
1 polymer ?
#
loop_
_entity_poly.entity_id
_entity_poly.type
_entity_poly.pdbx_seq_one_letter_code
_entity_poly.pdbx_strand_id
1 'polypeptide(L)'
;LWNMFSKWRIIISDFYQNGIVATLHNFSNRSYEDLEIELINFSKFRPITLILPSLYSELEGNALPNIINEISKVRFLKNIVIGLDKATEKEFKDAKIFFSKLPQKHEILWNDGPGLKRLDSQLSEQNLAPQEMGKGRNVWYCMGYILALGDSEAIALHDCDILTYDKNLLARLVYPVANPRFNFDFCKGYYPRVSKTKVRGRVAR
;
A
#
# COMPACT_ATOMS: atom_id res chain seq x y z
N LEU A 1 7.80 44.93 8.29
CA LEU A 1 6.81 44.19 7.47
C LEU A 1 7.13 42.69 7.27
N TRP A 2 8.24 42.19 7.83
CA TRP A 2 8.72 40.81 7.63
C TRP A 2 8.43 39.85 8.81
N ASN A 3 7.71 40.31 9.86
CA ASN A 3 7.50 39.55 11.08
C ASN A 3 6.05 39.11 11.34
N MET A 4 5.18 39.17 10.33
CA MET A 4 3.76 38.84 10.51
C MET A 4 3.35 37.48 9.89
N PHE A 5 4.30 36.74 9.27
CA PHE A 5 4.02 35.46 8.64
C PHE A 5 4.45 34.21 9.46
N SER A 6 5.00 34.39 10.67
CA SER A 6 5.54 33.29 11.46
C SER A 6 4.54 32.58 12.39
N LYS A 7 3.24 32.87 12.31
CA LYS A 7 2.21 32.29 13.22
C LYS A 7 1.12 31.43 12.56
N TRP A 8 1.18 31.23 11.28
CA TRP A 8 0.32 30.23 10.64
C TRP A 8 1.12 28.93 10.51
N ARG A 9 1.22 28.15 11.61
CA ARG A 9 1.34 26.71 11.46
C ARG A 9 0.04 26.26 10.80
N ILE A 10 0.05 26.20 9.48
CA ILE A 10 -0.96 25.45 8.74
C ILE A 10 -0.78 24.04 9.26
N ILE A 11 -1.68 23.60 10.12
CA ILE A 11 -1.88 22.18 10.40
C ILE A 11 -2.39 21.65 9.08
N ILE A 12 -1.45 21.19 8.23
CA ILE A 12 -1.80 20.49 7.00
C ILE A 12 -2.46 19.21 7.49
N SER A 13 -3.78 19.20 7.46
CA SER A 13 -4.49 17.94 7.70
C SER A 13 -4.12 17.00 6.55
N ASP A 14 -4.00 15.71 6.83
CA ASP A 14 -3.76 14.67 5.82
C ASP A 14 -4.80 14.68 4.67
N PHE A 15 -5.78 15.57 4.73
CA PHE A 15 -6.91 15.71 3.81
C PHE A 15 -6.88 17.01 2.99
N TYR A 16 -5.85 17.82 3.15
CA TYR A 16 -5.71 19.01 2.30
C TYR A 16 -5.23 18.56 0.92
N GLN A 17 -6.09 18.72 -0.08
CA GLN A 17 -5.77 18.42 -1.48
C GLN A 17 -5.99 19.67 -2.31
N ASN A 18 -5.01 19.97 -3.15
CA ASN A 18 -5.15 20.98 -4.21
C ASN A 18 -5.78 20.30 -5.42
N GLY A 19 -6.84 20.89 -5.97
CA GLY A 19 -7.48 20.42 -7.18
C GLY A 19 -8.86 19.79 -6.94
N ILE A 20 -9.36 19.09 -7.94
CA ILE A 20 -10.68 18.46 -7.93
C ILE A 20 -10.63 17.17 -7.13
N VAL A 21 -11.42 17.11 -6.06
CA VAL A 21 -11.62 15.89 -5.27
C VAL A 21 -13.02 15.35 -5.55
N ALA A 22 -13.08 14.13 -6.05
CA ALA A 22 -14.35 13.42 -6.26
C ALA A 22 -14.52 12.31 -5.23
N THR A 23 -15.74 12.17 -4.68
CA THR A 23 -16.11 11.02 -3.86
C THR A 23 -16.80 10.00 -4.74
N LEU A 24 -16.20 8.82 -4.85
CA LEU A 24 -16.78 7.70 -5.57
C LEU A 24 -17.47 6.74 -4.60
N HIS A 25 -18.62 6.22 -5.02
CA HIS A 25 -19.25 5.11 -4.30
C HIS A 25 -18.40 3.84 -4.43
N ASN A 26 -18.63 2.89 -3.54
CA ASN A 26 -17.81 1.68 -3.43
C ASN A 26 -18.02 0.65 -4.56
N PHE A 27 -18.74 0.99 -5.63
CA PHE A 27 -19.10 0.08 -6.73
C PHE A 27 -19.87 -1.18 -6.27
N SER A 28 -20.66 -1.07 -5.20
CA SER A 28 -21.34 -2.22 -4.58
C SER A 28 -22.36 -2.92 -5.49
N ASN A 29 -22.81 -2.25 -6.55
CA ASN A 29 -23.69 -2.78 -7.58
C ASN A 29 -22.96 -3.56 -8.68
N ARG A 30 -21.63 -3.67 -8.61
CA ARG A 30 -20.81 -4.43 -9.55
C ARG A 30 -20.21 -5.66 -8.85
N SER A 31 -20.22 -6.79 -9.53
CA SER A 31 -19.59 -8.00 -9.03
C SER A 31 -18.05 -7.86 -9.04
N TYR A 32 -17.36 -8.68 -8.23
CA TYR A 32 -15.90 -8.76 -8.30
C TYR A 32 -15.45 -9.22 -9.68
N GLU A 33 -16.14 -10.18 -10.25
CA GLU A 33 -15.84 -10.79 -11.53
C GLU A 33 -15.88 -9.75 -12.67
N ASP A 34 -16.86 -8.86 -12.67
CA ASP A 34 -16.94 -7.76 -13.65
C ASP A 34 -15.77 -6.78 -13.49
N LEU A 35 -15.45 -6.39 -12.25
CA LEU A 35 -14.32 -5.52 -11.98
C LEU A 35 -12.98 -6.20 -12.33
N GLU A 36 -12.82 -7.47 -12.03
CA GLU A 36 -11.60 -8.22 -12.33
C GLU A 36 -11.36 -8.33 -13.84
N ILE A 37 -12.39 -8.63 -14.64
CA ILE A 37 -12.27 -8.70 -16.11
C ILE A 37 -11.75 -7.37 -16.66
N GLU A 38 -12.30 -6.25 -16.22
CA GLU A 38 -11.85 -4.94 -16.65
C GLU A 38 -10.43 -4.63 -16.15
N LEU A 39 -10.12 -4.93 -14.89
CA LEU A 39 -8.80 -4.72 -14.31
C LEU A 39 -7.71 -5.55 -15.01
N ILE A 40 -8.01 -6.80 -15.41
CA ILE A 40 -7.11 -7.61 -16.24
C ILE A 40 -6.82 -6.93 -17.57
N ASN A 41 -7.82 -6.30 -18.18
CA ASN A 41 -7.63 -5.56 -19.44
C ASN A 41 -6.84 -4.27 -19.22
N PHE A 42 -7.13 -3.52 -18.16
CA PHE A 42 -6.41 -2.28 -17.84
C PHE A 42 -4.95 -2.56 -17.46
N SER A 43 -4.68 -3.65 -16.73
CA SER A 43 -3.34 -4.02 -16.29
C SER A 43 -2.37 -4.35 -17.42
N LYS A 44 -2.88 -4.60 -18.64
CA LYS A 44 -2.03 -4.75 -19.84
C LYS A 44 -1.35 -3.45 -20.25
N PHE A 45 -1.97 -2.31 -19.97
CA PHE A 45 -1.49 -0.97 -20.30
C PHE A 45 -1.03 -0.19 -19.08
N ARG A 46 -1.64 -0.45 -17.93
CA ARG A 46 -1.29 0.10 -16.61
C ARG A 46 -1.01 -1.04 -15.63
N PRO A 47 0.18 -1.64 -15.68
CA PRO A 47 0.54 -2.75 -14.80
C PRO A 47 0.44 -2.33 -13.33
N ILE A 48 -0.17 -3.20 -12.51
CA ILE A 48 -0.52 -2.90 -11.12
C ILE A 48 0.40 -3.68 -10.20
N THR A 49 1.07 -2.98 -9.28
CA THR A 49 1.83 -3.60 -8.19
C THR A 49 1.18 -3.31 -6.85
N LEU A 50 1.07 -4.34 -6.02
CA LEU A 50 0.59 -4.23 -4.64
C LEU A 50 1.77 -4.12 -3.67
N ILE A 51 1.73 -3.15 -2.76
CA ILE A 51 2.64 -3.04 -1.62
C ILE A 51 1.94 -3.55 -0.36
N LEU A 52 2.63 -4.44 0.36
CA LEU A 52 2.23 -4.96 1.66
C LEU A 52 3.33 -4.63 2.69
N PRO A 53 3.25 -3.49 3.39
CA PRO A 53 4.18 -3.20 4.49
C PRO A 53 3.80 -4.06 5.69
N SER A 54 4.65 -5.00 6.06
CA SER A 54 4.40 -5.97 7.11
C SER A 54 5.47 -5.93 8.20
N LEU A 55 5.04 -6.10 9.43
CA LEU A 55 5.90 -6.54 10.53
C LEU A 55 5.98 -8.06 10.52
N TYR A 56 7.12 -8.62 10.98
CA TYR A 56 7.21 -10.07 11.10
C TYR A 56 6.11 -10.66 12.00
N SER A 57 5.77 -10.00 13.11
CA SER A 57 4.72 -10.42 14.03
C SER A 57 3.32 -10.55 13.39
N GLU A 58 3.07 -9.91 12.26
CA GLU A 58 1.78 -10.03 11.55
C GLU A 58 1.62 -11.38 10.83
N LEU A 59 2.73 -12.08 10.55
CA LEU A 59 2.70 -13.42 9.97
C LEU A 59 2.08 -14.44 10.93
N GLU A 60 2.21 -14.21 12.22
CA GLU A 60 1.66 -15.04 13.28
C GLU A 60 0.21 -14.62 13.65
N GLY A 61 -0.24 -13.49 13.11
CA GLY A 61 -1.57 -12.94 13.34
C GLY A 61 -2.66 -13.63 12.50
N ASN A 62 -3.91 -13.24 12.74
CA ASN A 62 -5.06 -13.79 12.01
C ASN A 62 -5.36 -13.04 10.70
N ALA A 63 -4.91 -11.80 10.56
CA ALA A 63 -5.23 -10.96 9.41
C ALA A 63 -4.42 -11.34 8.17
N LEU A 64 -3.09 -11.36 8.28
CA LEU A 64 -2.20 -11.54 7.13
C LEU A 64 -2.39 -12.89 6.42
N PRO A 65 -2.59 -14.05 7.09
CA PRO A 65 -2.90 -15.30 6.41
C PRO A 65 -4.18 -15.22 5.55
N ASN A 66 -5.23 -14.54 6.04
CA ASN A 66 -6.44 -14.30 5.25
C ASN A 66 -6.18 -13.37 4.06
N ILE A 67 -5.42 -12.29 4.27
CA ILE A 67 -5.02 -11.34 3.20
C ILE A 67 -4.30 -12.09 2.08
N ILE A 68 -3.31 -12.92 2.41
CA ILE A 68 -2.56 -13.71 1.43
C ILE A 68 -3.46 -14.69 0.68
N ASN A 69 -4.39 -15.36 1.38
CA ASN A 69 -5.36 -16.24 0.74
C ASN A 69 -6.29 -15.49 -0.23
N GLU A 70 -6.73 -14.28 0.11
CA GLU A 70 -7.57 -13.48 -0.78
C GLU A 70 -6.77 -12.92 -1.97
N ILE A 71 -5.56 -12.43 -1.74
CA ILE A 71 -4.69 -11.89 -2.79
C ILE A 71 -4.27 -13.00 -3.78
N SER A 72 -4.03 -14.23 -3.31
CA SER A 72 -3.65 -15.34 -4.19
C SER A 72 -4.67 -15.64 -5.30
N LYS A 73 -5.92 -15.22 -5.12
CA LYS A 73 -7.00 -15.38 -6.10
C LYS A 73 -7.06 -14.24 -7.14
N VAL A 74 -6.30 -13.17 -6.94
CA VAL A 74 -6.34 -11.97 -7.80
C VAL A 74 -5.47 -12.17 -9.04
N ARG A 75 -6.01 -11.88 -10.23
CA ARG A 75 -5.35 -12.14 -11.52
C ARG A 75 -4.80 -10.91 -12.23
N PHE A 76 -5.14 -9.71 -11.78
CA PHE A 76 -4.72 -8.46 -12.42
C PHE A 76 -3.42 -7.85 -11.87
N LEU A 77 -2.86 -8.42 -10.79
CA LEU A 77 -1.60 -7.96 -10.23
C LEU A 77 -0.42 -8.44 -11.06
N LYS A 78 0.48 -7.52 -11.41
CA LYS A 78 1.76 -7.84 -12.05
C LYS A 78 2.79 -8.30 -11.02
N ASN A 79 2.93 -7.57 -9.93
CA ASN A 79 3.88 -7.83 -8.87
C ASN A 79 3.26 -7.58 -7.49
N ILE A 80 3.84 -8.19 -6.46
CA ILE A 80 3.57 -7.88 -5.06
C ILE A 80 4.92 -7.57 -4.41
N VAL A 81 5.03 -6.43 -3.73
CA VAL A 81 6.21 -6.03 -2.99
C VAL A 81 5.86 -6.04 -1.50
N ILE A 82 6.51 -6.91 -0.76
CA ILE A 82 6.35 -7.03 0.68
C ILE A 82 7.51 -6.30 1.35
N GLY A 83 7.22 -5.24 2.08
CA GLY A 83 8.22 -4.60 2.93
C GLY A 83 8.22 -5.26 4.31
N LEU A 84 9.20 -6.08 4.60
CA LEU A 84 9.29 -6.79 5.88
C LEU A 84 10.15 -5.99 6.87
N ASP A 85 9.55 -5.62 7.98
CA ASP A 85 10.17 -4.83 9.04
C ASP A 85 10.22 -5.63 10.36
N LYS A 86 11.19 -5.32 11.21
CA LYS A 86 11.43 -5.96 12.52
C LYS A 86 11.58 -7.48 12.42
N ALA A 87 12.41 -7.93 11.50
CA ALA A 87 12.69 -9.34 11.28
C ALA A 87 14.18 -9.65 11.40
N THR A 88 14.51 -10.69 12.16
CA THR A 88 15.84 -11.33 12.17
C THR A 88 16.08 -12.11 10.86
N GLU A 89 17.30 -12.56 10.65
CA GLU A 89 17.62 -13.39 9.47
C GLU A 89 16.83 -14.71 9.43
N LYS A 90 16.58 -15.32 10.58
CA LYS A 90 15.76 -16.53 10.67
C LYS A 90 14.32 -16.22 10.29
N GLU A 91 13.76 -15.18 10.86
CA GLU A 91 12.39 -14.72 10.58
C GLU A 91 12.20 -14.29 9.13
N PHE A 92 13.22 -13.73 8.51
CA PHE A 92 13.21 -13.47 7.06
C PHE A 92 13.12 -14.77 6.23
N LYS A 93 13.81 -15.83 6.65
CA LYS A 93 13.70 -17.15 6.00
C LYS A 93 12.31 -17.74 6.16
N ASP A 94 11.74 -17.61 7.35
CA ASP A 94 10.38 -18.07 7.64
C ASP A 94 9.34 -17.26 6.83
N ALA A 95 9.55 -15.94 6.70
CA ALA A 95 8.70 -15.09 5.86
C ALA A 95 8.73 -15.50 4.38
N LYS A 96 9.88 -15.88 3.84
CA LYS A 96 9.97 -16.41 2.47
C LYS A 96 9.11 -17.65 2.27
N ILE A 97 9.10 -18.56 3.24
CA ILE A 97 8.24 -19.76 3.20
C ILE A 97 6.77 -19.35 3.29
N PHE A 98 6.44 -18.41 4.17
CA PHE A 98 5.07 -17.93 4.33
C PHE A 98 4.50 -17.32 3.05
N PHE A 99 5.24 -16.40 2.42
CA PHE A 99 4.81 -15.71 1.22
C PHE A 99 4.93 -16.54 -0.06
N SER A 100 5.63 -17.67 -0.06
CA SER A 100 5.70 -18.59 -1.22
C SER A 100 4.34 -19.18 -1.63
N LYS A 101 3.31 -19.01 -0.80
CA LYS A 101 1.92 -19.35 -1.11
C LYS A 101 1.28 -18.45 -2.19
N LEU A 102 1.88 -17.29 -2.44
CA LEU A 102 1.43 -16.37 -3.49
C LEU A 102 1.82 -16.90 -4.87
N PRO A 103 0.86 -17.13 -5.79
CA PRO A 103 1.18 -17.56 -7.14
C PRO A 103 1.72 -16.41 -8.01
N GLN A 104 1.47 -15.17 -7.62
CA GLN A 104 1.95 -13.99 -8.32
C GLN A 104 3.45 -13.79 -8.08
N LYS A 105 4.12 -13.14 -9.03
CA LYS A 105 5.49 -12.67 -8.81
C LYS A 105 5.51 -11.74 -7.59
N HIS A 106 6.40 -12.02 -6.65
CA HIS A 106 6.52 -11.23 -5.44
C HIS A 106 7.97 -11.13 -4.99
N GLU A 107 8.27 -10.04 -4.31
CA GLU A 107 9.58 -9.76 -3.73
C GLU A 107 9.43 -9.31 -2.28
N ILE A 108 10.35 -9.72 -1.43
CA ILE A 108 10.39 -9.34 -0.02
C ILE A 108 11.59 -8.43 0.21
N LEU A 109 11.31 -7.17 0.49
CA LEU A 109 12.32 -6.20 0.90
C LEU A 109 12.49 -6.30 2.42
N TRP A 110 13.61 -6.88 2.83
CA TRP A 110 13.93 -7.03 4.24
C TRP A 110 14.61 -5.77 4.77
N ASN A 111 13.86 -4.94 5.51
CA ASN A 111 14.34 -3.65 6.01
C ASN A 111 15.53 -3.76 6.97
N ASP A 112 15.58 -4.83 7.76
CA ASP A 112 16.70 -5.10 8.69
C ASP A 112 17.87 -5.84 8.03
N GLY A 113 17.71 -6.18 6.76
CA GLY A 113 18.71 -6.93 6.01
C GLY A 113 19.92 -6.10 5.58
N PRO A 114 21.04 -6.77 5.30
CA PRO A 114 22.30 -6.09 4.99
C PRO A 114 22.23 -5.27 3.69
N GLY A 115 21.40 -5.69 2.72
CA GLY A 115 21.23 -4.99 1.44
C GLY A 115 20.56 -3.63 1.65
N LEU A 116 19.41 -3.60 2.34
CA LEU A 116 18.67 -2.37 2.55
C LEU A 116 19.37 -1.46 3.54
N LYS A 117 20.00 -1.99 4.58
CA LYS A 117 20.85 -1.19 5.51
C LYS A 117 21.98 -0.46 4.81
N ARG A 118 22.64 -1.11 3.85
CA ARG A 118 23.71 -0.48 3.05
C ARG A 118 23.15 0.66 2.20
N LEU A 119 22.03 0.42 1.52
CA LEU A 119 21.36 1.45 0.72
C LEU A 119 20.93 2.64 1.60
N ASP A 120 20.35 2.36 2.77
CA ASP A 120 19.95 3.37 3.73
C ASP A 120 21.12 4.23 4.21
N SER A 121 22.29 3.61 4.48
CA SER A 121 23.51 4.34 4.86
C SER A 121 23.97 5.26 3.72
N GLN A 122 24.00 4.78 2.48
CA GLN A 122 24.38 5.58 1.31
C GLN A 122 23.43 6.78 1.09
N LEU A 123 22.12 6.57 1.28
CA LEU A 123 21.13 7.63 1.16
C LEU A 123 21.23 8.63 2.32
N SER A 124 21.54 8.15 3.52
CA SER A 124 21.72 9.00 4.72
C SER A 124 22.91 9.93 4.57
N GLU A 125 24.03 9.48 4.00
CA GLU A 125 25.20 10.30 3.69
C GLU A 125 24.85 11.48 2.77
N GLN A 126 23.83 11.30 1.93
CA GLN A 126 23.33 12.32 1.00
C GLN A 126 22.11 13.10 1.55
N ASN A 127 21.69 12.87 2.78
CA ASN A 127 20.46 13.41 3.39
C ASN A 127 19.17 13.07 2.60
N LEU A 128 19.12 11.92 1.93
CA LEU A 128 18.00 11.46 1.13
C LEU A 128 17.19 10.35 1.82
N ALA A 129 17.73 9.71 2.86
CA ALA A 129 17.03 8.65 3.58
C ALA A 129 15.88 9.21 4.44
N PRO A 130 14.75 8.47 4.58
CA PRO A 130 13.71 8.85 5.52
C PRO A 130 14.24 8.87 6.96
N GLN A 131 14.01 9.97 7.67
CA GLN A 131 14.53 10.17 9.02
C GLN A 131 13.77 9.35 10.07
N GLU A 132 12.47 9.13 9.88
CA GLU A 132 11.63 8.45 10.83
C GLU A 132 11.53 6.95 10.52
N MET A 133 11.75 6.14 11.54
CA MET A 133 11.54 4.69 11.47
C MET A 133 10.05 4.35 11.45
N GLY A 134 9.68 3.25 10.82
CA GLY A 134 8.33 2.73 10.85
C GLY A 134 7.71 2.54 9.47
N LYS A 135 6.37 2.44 9.43
CA LYS A 135 5.62 2.10 8.23
C LYS A 135 5.90 3.03 7.04
N GLY A 136 5.99 4.34 7.27
CA GLY A 136 6.27 5.31 6.21
C GLY A 136 7.60 5.04 5.51
N ARG A 137 8.66 4.75 6.27
CA ARG A 137 9.97 4.37 5.74
C ARG A 137 9.92 3.05 4.97
N ASN A 138 9.23 2.04 5.50
CA ASN A 138 9.02 0.77 4.83
C ASN A 138 8.37 0.96 3.45
N VAL A 139 7.26 1.69 3.40
CA VAL A 139 6.53 2.01 2.15
C VAL A 139 7.41 2.81 1.19
N TRP A 140 8.21 3.75 1.68
CA TRP A 140 9.11 4.56 0.86
C TRP A 140 10.14 3.70 0.11
N TYR A 141 10.75 2.73 0.80
CA TYR A 141 11.67 1.77 0.15
C TYR A 141 10.96 0.87 -0.86
N CYS A 142 9.75 0.40 -0.54
CA CYS A 142 8.95 -0.38 -1.49
C CYS A 142 8.62 0.42 -2.76
N MET A 143 8.23 1.69 -2.61
CA MET A 143 7.98 2.58 -3.76
C MET A 143 9.26 2.82 -4.57
N GLY A 144 10.38 3.09 -3.90
CA GLY A 144 11.68 3.26 -4.57
C GLY A 144 12.09 2.02 -5.37
N TYR A 145 11.87 0.83 -4.82
CA TYR A 145 12.11 -0.44 -5.53
C TYR A 145 11.24 -0.58 -6.77
N ILE A 146 9.94 -0.30 -6.67
CA ILE A 146 9.00 -0.36 -7.80
C ILE A 146 9.39 0.64 -8.89
N LEU A 147 9.75 1.87 -8.51
CA LEU A 147 10.21 2.88 -9.46
C LEU A 147 11.51 2.45 -10.16
N ALA A 148 12.43 1.82 -9.45
CA ALA A 148 13.68 1.31 -10.03
C ALA A 148 13.44 0.15 -11.02
N LEU A 149 12.41 -0.67 -10.79
CA LEU A 149 12.01 -1.71 -11.75
C LEU A 149 11.40 -1.11 -13.03
N GLY A 150 10.70 0.01 -12.94
CA GLY A 150 10.11 0.73 -14.08
C GLY A 150 9.02 -0.05 -14.83
N ASP A 151 8.39 -1.04 -14.17
CA ASP A 151 7.46 -1.96 -14.82
C ASP A 151 6.03 -1.87 -14.28
N SER A 152 5.71 -0.83 -13.53
CA SER A 152 4.41 -0.59 -12.89
C SER A 152 3.92 0.83 -13.11
N GLU A 153 2.64 0.97 -13.47
CA GLU A 153 1.97 2.26 -13.72
C GLU A 153 1.00 2.63 -12.59
N ALA A 154 0.52 1.63 -11.84
CA ALA A 154 -0.36 1.83 -10.70
C ALA A 154 0.16 1.06 -9.48
N ILE A 155 0.10 1.70 -8.32
CA ILE A 155 0.52 1.11 -7.05
C ILE A 155 -0.67 1.08 -6.10
N ALA A 156 -1.00 -0.10 -5.58
CA ALA A 156 -1.91 -0.27 -4.46
C ALA A 156 -1.10 -0.45 -3.17
N LEU A 157 -1.56 0.13 -2.07
CA LEU A 157 -0.96 -0.01 -0.75
C LEU A 157 -2.02 -0.48 0.23
N HIS A 158 -1.84 -1.65 0.83
CA HIS A 158 -2.75 -2.22 1.81
C HIS A 158 -2.05 -2.56 3.11
N ASP A 159 -2.75 -2.33 4.22
CA ASP A 159 -2.29 -2.70 5.56
C ASP A 159 -2.41 -4.21 5.77
N CYS A 160 -1.46 -4.80 6.49
CA CYS A 160 -1.42 -6.24 6.76
C CYS A 160 -2.23 -6.68 7.99
N ASP A 161 -2.88 -5.74 8.68
CA ASP A 161 -3.68 -5.95 9.89
C ASP A 161 -5.22 -5.92 9.67
N ILE A 162 -5.67 -5.87 8.41
CA ILE A 162 -7.11 -5.80 8.07
C ILE A 162 -7.76 -7.16 8.24
N LEU A 163 -8.50 -7.36 9.33
CA LEU A 163 -9.17 -8.62 9.67
C LEU A 163 -10.30 -9.00 8.69
N THR A 164 -10.98 -7.99 8.12
CA THR A 164 -12.12 -8.16 7.20
C THR A 164 -11.71 -8.02 5.74
N TYR A 165 -10.43 -8.29 5.44
CA TYR A 165 -9.91 -8.17 4.08
C TYR A 165 -10.57 -9.20 3.15
N ASP A 166 -10.99 -8.72 2.00
CA ASP A 166 -11.35 -9.53 0.84
C ASP A 166 -10.76 -8.95 -0.45
N LYS A 167 -10.72 -9.75 -1.50
CA LYS A 167 -10.20 -9.33 -2.81
C LYS A 167 -10.99 -8.18 -3.45
N ASN A 168 -12.26 -7.98 -3.07
CA ASN A 168 -13.08 -6.85 -3.53
C ASN A 168 -12.52 -5.51 -3.06
N LEU A 169 -11.96 -5.47 -1.84
CA LEU A 169 -11.34 -4.27 -1.31
C LEU A 169 -10.24 -3.77 -2.27
N LEU A 170 -9.35 -4.67 -2.68
CA LEU A 170 -8.28 -4.34 -3.61
C LEU A 170 -8.82 -3.91 -4.97
N ALA A 171 -9.74 -4.69 -5.55
CA ALA A 171 -10.29 -4.39 -6.86
C ALA A 171 -10.96 -3.02 -6.89
N ARG A 172 -11.80 -2.70 -5.91
CA ARG A 172 -12.51 -1.41 -5.83
C ARG A 172 -11.60 -0.23 -5.57
N LEU A 173 -10.55 -0.42 -4.76
CA LEU A 173 -9.63 0.66 -4.43
C LEU A 173 -8.72 1.02 -5.61
N VAL A 174 -8.24 0.03 -6.36
CA VAL A 174 -7.33 0.27 -7.49
C VAL A 174 -8.07 0.66 -8.78
N TYR A 175 -9.34 0.29 -8.91
CA TYR A 175 -10.11 0.51 -10.12
C TYR A 175 -10.13 1.96 -10.62
N PRO A 176 -10.35 3.00 -9.76
CA PRO A 176 -10.35 4.38 -10.22
C PRO A 176 -9.02 4.85 -10.81
N VAL A 177 -7.91 4.33 -10.30
CA VAL A 177 -6.56 4.69 -10.76
C VAL A 177 -6.18 3.87 -12.00
N ALA A 178 -6.53 2.59 -12.03
CA ALA A 178 -6.21 1.70 -13.15
C ALA A 178 -7.07 1.98 -14.40
N ASN A 179 -8.29 2.49 -14.22
CA ASN A 179 -9.19 2.77 -15.34
C ASN A 179 -8.73 4.00 -16.12
N PRO A 180 -8.33 3.85 -17.40
CA PRO A 180 -7.79 4.95 -18.19
C PRO A 180 -8.81 6.06 -18.49
N ARG A 181 -10.11 5.78 -18.31
CA ARG A 181 -11.18 6.76 -18.55
C ARG A 181 -11.41 7.69 -17.35
N PHE A 182 -11.06 7.26 -16.14
CA PHE A 182 -11.28 8.05 -14.93
C PHE A 182 -10.22 9.11 -14.72
N ASN A 183 -9.01 8.87 -15.18
CA ASN A 183 -7.87 9.78 -15.10
C ASN A 183 -7.59 10.29 -13.68
N PHE A 184 -7.73 9.42 -12.67
CA PHE A 184 -7.35 9.72 -11.30
C PHE A 184 -5.92 9.28 -11.05
N ASP A 185 -5.11 10.18 -10.49
CA ASP A 185 -3.74 9.88 -10.08
C ASP A 185 -3.69 9.23 -8.69
N PHE A 186 -4.72 9.42 -7.87
CA PHE A 186 -4.76 8.92 -6.50
C PHE A 186 -6.18 8.55 -6.08
N CYS A 187 -6.30 7.42 -5.39
CA CYS A 187 -7.55 6.97 -4.76
C CYS A 187 -7.28 6.52 -3.33
N LYS A 188 -8.05 7.05 -2.39
CA LYS A 188 -7.98 6.67 -0.98
C LYS A 188 -9.30 6.09 -0.52
N GLY A 189 -9.26 4.86 -0.01
CA GLY A 189 -10.39 4.25 0.66
C GLY A 189 -10.75 4.98 1.95
N TYR A 190 -12.04 5.19 2.19
CA TYR A 190 -12.54 5.70 3.47
C TYR A 190 -13.66 4.80 4.00
N TYR A 191 -13.68 4.62 5.30
CA TYR A 191 -14.71 3.85 5.98
C TYR A 191 -14.86 4.31 7.43
N PRO A 192 -16.09 4.29 7.99
CA PRO A 192 -16.29 4.61 9.40
C PRO A 192 -15.75 3.46 10.27
N ARG A 193 -14.93 3.79 11.26
CA ARG A 193 -14.55 2.86 12.32
C ARG A 193 -15.45 3.09 13.53
N VAL A 194 -16.36 2.18 13.77
CA VAL A 194 -17.28 2.24 14.89
C VAL A 194 -16.82 1.30 15.99
N SER A 195 -16.56 1.83 17.18
CA SER A 195 -16.40 1.06 18.40
C SER A 195 -17.64 1.26 19.27
N LYS A 196 -17.83 0.40 20.30
CA LYS A 196 -19.00 0.48 21.20
C LYS A 196 -19.26 1.87 21.78
N THR A 197 -18.27 2.74 21.86
CA THR A 197 -18.35 4.05 22.51
C THR A 197 -17.89 5.22 21.64
N LYS A 198 -17.28 4.99 20.48
CA LYS A 198 -16.72 6.07 19.65
C LYS A 198 -16.75 5.71 18.16
N VAL A 199 -17.16 6.67 17.36
CA VAL A 199 -16.89 6.64 15.91
C VAL A 199 -15.48 7.20 15.71
N ARG A 200 -14.58 6.40 15.14
CA ARG A 200 -13.22 6.80 14.82
C ARG A 200 -13.02 6.71 13.31
N GLY A 201 -12.33 7.65 12.77
CA GLY A 201 -11.92 7.69 11.36
C GLY A 201 -11.61 9.13 11.01
N ARG A 202 -10.46 9.39 10.43
CA ARG A 202 -10.09 10.74 9.95
C ARG A 202 -10.99 11.22 8.80
N VAL A 203 -11.91 10.39 8.37
CA VAL A 203 -12.76 10.60 7.18
C VAL A 203 -14.25 10.69 7.52
N ALA A 204 -14.64 10.60 8.78
CA ALA A 204 -16.00 10.87 9.23
C ALA A 204 -16.14 12.37 9.57
N ARG A 205 -16.02 13.24 8.59
CA ARG A 205 -16.43 14.64 8.66
C ARG A 205 -17.34 14.98 7.50
#